data_05c74a57f4ba8e3083696ebe7bbea1ac
#
_entry.id   05c74a57f4ba8e3083696ebe7bbea1ac
#
_cell.length_a   1.000
_cell.length_b   1.000
_cell.length_c   1.000
_cell.angle_alpha   90.00
_cell.angle_beta   90.00
_cell.angle_gamma   90.00
#
_symmetry.space_group_name_H-M   'P 1'
#
loop_
_entity.id
_entity.type
_entity.pdbx_description
1 polymer ?
#
loop_
_entity_poly.entity_id
_entity_poly.type
_entity_poly.pdbx_seq_one_letter_code
_entity_poly.pdbx_strand_id
1 'polypeptide(L)'
;GKLNINKESIKGVSMELSGKKAVVFGGTSGIGLATTLLLAENGAEVTAISREPKKAGALSNGITTRACDVLDRGAVEAVLEELSPIDILVTAATGGKRAFGPFLEMDLDGYKASFDKLWGYANVVRYGAMHVSDGGSITLVSGAPARNCLPGQVALSSVGNAVEAMMRAVAREVAPRIRINAVSPGTIDTPMVIAKGTEREELYRQMTTNNLIPRAGMADEVAQGILFVIKNNFVTGTTVDVDGGWLLREP
;
A
#
# COMPACT_ATOMS: atom_id res chain seq x y z
N GLY A 1 40.74 -7.14 13.78
CA GLY A 1 40.66 -7.19 12.34
C GLY A 1 39.45 -6.45 11.88
N LYS A 2 39.62 -5.35 11.11
CA LYS A 2 38.51 -4.70 10.43
C LYS A 2 38.07 -5.64 9.31
N LEU A 3 36.83 -6.15 9.34
CA LEU A 3 36.21 -6.80 8.21
C LEU A 3 36.14 -5.78 7.05
N ASN A 4 36.98 -5.98 6.04
CA ASN A 4 36.83 -5.30 4.77
C ASN A 4 35.61 -5.90 4.06
N ILE A 5 34.46 -5.33 4.29
CA ILE A 5 33.24 -5.65 3.52
C ILE A 5 33.45 -5.04 2.14
N ASN A 6 33.71 -5.90 1.18
CA ASN A 6 33.93 -5.50 -0.21
C ASN A 6 32.64 -4.83 -0.72
N LYS A 7 32.70 -3.58 -1.19
CA LYS A 7 31.53 -2.84 -1.70
C LYS A 7 30.81 -3.58 -2.85
N GLU A 8 31.50 -4.52 -3.53
CA GLU A 8 30.88 -5.37 -4.55
C GLU A 8 29.97 -6.45 -3.99
N SER A 9 30.18 -6.92 -2.75
CA SER A 9 29.27 -7.90 -2.11
C SER A 9 27.96 -7.29 -1.61
N ILE A 10 27.84 -5.95 -1.58
CA ILE A 10 26.62 -5.22 -1.23
C ILE A 10 25.78 -4.91 -2.47
N LYS A 11 26.37 -4.96 -3.66
CA LYS A 11 25.62 -4.86 -4.93
C LYS A 11 24.68 -6.06 -5.06
N GLY A 12 23.37 -5.80 -5.02
CA GLY A 12 22.32 -6.82 -5.09
C GLY A 12 21.56 -7.07 -3.79
N VAL A 13 22.02 -6.53 -2.65
CA VAL A 13 21.30 -6.62 -1.37
C VAL A 13 20.10 -5.65 -1.34
N SER A 14 20.22 -4.51 -2.00
CA SER A 14 19.22 -3.44 -2.02
C SER A 14 18.98 -2.93 -3.43
N MET A 15 17.71 -2.66 -3.75
CA MET A 15 17.33 -1.97 -4.99
C MET A 15 17.77 -0.50 -4.92
N GLU A 16 18.56 -0.05 -5.88
CA GLU A 16 18.82 1.38 -6.10
C GLU A 16 17.63 2.01 -6.81
N LEU A 17 17.15 3.16 -6.30
CA LEU A 17 15.94 3.79 -6.80
C LEU A 17 16.19 4.84 -7.87
N SER A 18 17.40 5.38 -7.98
CA SER A 18 17.74 6.40 -8.95
C SER A 18 17.44 5.94 -10.37
N GLY A 19 16.59 6.68 -11.10
CA GLY A 19 16.17 6.37 -12.46
C GLY A 19 15.21 5.18 -12.59
N LYS A 20 14.74 4.59 -11.48
CA LYS A 20 13.74 3.52 -11.48
C LYS A 20 12.34 4.07 -11.76
N LYS A 21 11.60 3.40 -12.64
CA LYS A 21 10.22 3.75 -12.93
C LYS A 21 9.28 3.15 -11.89
N ALA A 22 8.60 4.02 -11.16
CA ALA A 22 7.64 3.66 -10.13
C ALA A 22 6.22 4.09 -10.52
N VAL A 23 5.27 3.19 -10.34
CA VAL A 23 3.83 3.45 -10.54
C VAL A 23 3.11 3.23 -9.22
N VAL A 24 2.37 4.24 -8.75
CA VAL A 24 1.65 4.21 -7.48
C VAL A 24 0.16 4.44 -7.71
N PHE A 25 -0.63 3.39 -7.65
CA PHE A 25 -2.10 3.48 -7.64
C PHE A 25 -2.58 3.95 -6.26
N GLY A 26 -3.46 4.96 -6.25
CA GLY A 26 -3.81 5.71 -5.05
C GLY A 26 -2.74 6.73 -4.65
N GLY A 27 -1.83 7.09 -5.57
CA GLY A 27 -0.62 7.88 -5.32
C GLY A 27 -0.83 9.37 -5.09
N THR A 28 -2.08 9.86 -5.05
CA THR A 28 -2.37 11.30 -4.95
C THR A 28 -2.94 11.73 -3.60
N SER A 29 -3.06 10.82 -2.64
CA SER A 29 -3.55 11.12 -1.30
C SER A 29 -3.05 10.12 -0.25
N GLY A 30 -3.05 10.52 1.03
CA GLY A 30 -2.75 9.65 2.17
C GLY A 30 -1.45 8.88 2.03
N ILE A 31 -1.48 7.58 2.35
CA ILE A 31 -0.32 6.69 2.29
C ILE A 31 0.28 6.61 0.89
N GLY A 32 -0.57 6.58 -0.14
CA GLY A 32 -0.10 6.55 -1.52
C GLY A 32 0.68 7.80 -1.91
N LEU A 33 0.22 9.00 -1.51
CA LEU A 33 0.93 10.25 -1.75
C LEU A 33 2.27 10.31 -1.00
N ALA A 34 2.28 9.93 0.28
CA ALA A 34 3.52 9.86 1.04
C ALA A 34 4.54 8.91 0.39
N THR A 35 4.07 7.76 -0.12
CA THR A 35 4.90 6.82 -0.87
C THR A 35 5.41 7.43 -2.18
N THR A 36 4.55 8.11 -2.94
CA THR A 36 4.90 8.81 -4.18
C THR A 36 6.03 9.81 -3.95
N LEU A 37 5.89 10.67 -2.94
CA LEU A 37 6.89 11.68 -2.58
C LEU A 37 8.20 11.04 -2.14
N LEU A 38 8.14 10.04 -1.28
CA LEU A 38 9.33 9.35 -0.76
C LEU A 38 10.11 8.63 -1.86
N LEU A 39 9.43 7.99 -2.82
CA LEU A 39 10.09 7.36 -3.96
C LEU A 39 10.77 8.39 -4.87
N ALA A 40 10.11 9.52 -5.13
CA ALA A 40 10.68 10.61 -5.93
C ALA A 40 11.89 11.26 -5.23
N GLU A 41 11.84 11.48 -3.91
CA GLU A 41 12.97 11.96 -3.11
C GLU A 41 14.17 11.02 -3.16
N ASN A 42 13.92 9.72 -3.31
CA ASN A 42 14.97 8.71 -3.49
C ASN A 42 15.41 8.53 -4.95
N GLY A 43 14.98 9.40 -5.87
CA GLY A 43 15.44 9.47 -7.25
C GLY A 43 14.66 8.60 -8.24
N ALA A 44 13.52 8.01 -7.86
CA ALA A 44 12.66 7.29 -8.78
C ALA A 44 11.87 8.25 -9.68
N GLU A 45 11.58 7.82 -10.90
CA GLU A 45 10.64 8.47 -11.83
C GLU A 45 9.23 7.95 -11.49
N VAL A 46 8.41 8.79 -10.84
CA VAL A 46 7.14 8.33 -10.28
C VAL A 46 5.95 8.79 -11.10
N THR A 47 5.06 7.85 -11.43
CA THR A 47 3.71 8.13 -11.92
C THR A 47 2.68 7.80 -10.83
N ALA A 48 2.00 8.84 -10.35
CA ALA A 48 0.92 8.70 -9.36
C ALA A 48 -0.43 8.56 -10.07
N ILE A 49 -1.18 7.52 -9.74
CA ILE A 49 -2.45 7.20 -10.39
C ILE A 49 -3.59 7.30 -9.38
N SER A 50 -4.67 7.98 -9.77
CA SER A 50 -5.94 8.00 -9.04
C SER A 50 -7.10 8.31 -10.00
N ARG A 51 -8.34 8.19 -9.52
CA ARG A 51 -9.53 8.54 -10.33
C ARG A 51 -9.55 10.01 -10.71
N GLU A 52 -9.10 10.88 -9.83
CA GLU A 52 -9.16 12.33 -9.99
C GLU A 52 -7.81 12.98 -9.59
N PRO A 53 -6.75 12.75 -10.38
CA PRO A 53 -5.40 13.21 -10.02
C PRO A 53 -5.28 14.73 -9.90
N LYS A 54 -6.12 15.49 -10.61
CA LYS A 54 -6.15 16.96 -10.55
C LYS A 54 -6.48 17.51 -9.16
N LYS A 55 -7.18 16.75 -8.32
CA LYS A 55 -7.49 17.16 -6.94
C LYS A 55 -6.26 17.27 -6.04
N ALA A 56 -5.17 16.59 -6.37
CA ALA A 56 -3.91 16.69 -5.62
C ALA A 56 -3.14 17.99 -5.91
N GLY A 57 -3.55 18.76 -6.92
CA GLY A 57 -2.76 19.89 -7.40
C GLY A 57 -1.50 19.49 -8.15
N ALA A 58 -0.58 20.42 -8.33
CA ALA A 58 0.73 20.13 -8.91
C ALA A 58 1.61 19.41 -7.88
N LEU A 59 2.02 18.18 -8.21
CA LEU A 59 3.01 17.46 -7.42
C LEU A 59 4.41 17.90 -7.87
N SER A 60 5.32 18.05 -6.89
CA SER A 60 6.70 18.48 -7.12
C SER A 60 7.59 17.35 -7.66
N ASN A 61 8.84 17.70 -8.01
CA ASN A 61 9.92 16.74 -8.32
C ASN A 61 9.71 15.84 -9.55
N GLY A 62 9.07 16.36 -10.61
CA GLY A 62 8.91 15.59 -11.85
C GLY A 62 7.93 14.42 -11.74
N ILE A 63 7.13 14.37 -10.69
CA ILE A 63 6.08 13.37 -10.53
C ILE A 63 5.01 13.61 -11.60
N THR A 64 4.73 12.58 -12.38
CA THR A 64 3.63 12.60 -13.35
C THR A 64 2.36 12.03 -12.73
N THR A 65 1.20 12.40 -13.29
CA THR A 65 -0.08 11.87 -12.82
C THR A 65 -0.88 11.28 -13.99
N ARG A 66 -1.68 10.26 -13.70
CA ARG A 66 -2.62 9.65 -14.64
C ARG A 66 -3.96 9.38 -13.94
N ALA A 67 -5.03 9.51 -14.71
CA ALA A 67 -6.37 9.14 -14.25
C ALA A 67 -6.62 7.66 -14.56
N CYS A 68 -6.99 6.87 -13.55
CA CYS A 68 -7.44 5.49 -13.74
C CYS A 68 -8.27 5.05 -12.53
N ASP A 69 -9.39 4.37 -12.78
CA ASP A 69 -10.13 3.63 -11.76
C ASP A 69 -9.60 2.19 -11.73
N VAL A 70 -9.16 1.72 -10.58
CA VAL A 70 -8.64 0.35 -10.40
C VAL A 70 -9.70 -0.73 -10.66
N LEU A 71 -10.99 -0.37 -10.67
CA LEU A 71 -12.08 -1.29 -10.99
C LEU A 71 -12.36 -1.40 -12.50
N ASP A 72 -11.85 -0.47 -13.30
CA ASP A 72 -11.90 -0.54 -14.75
C ASP A 72 -10.70 -1.33 -15.29
N ARG A 73 -10.93 -2.60 -15.63
CA ARG A 73 -9.88 -3.50 -16.11
C ARG A 73 -9.18 -2.99 -17.36
N GLY A 74 -9.97 -2.47 -18.31
CA GLY A 74 -9.42 -1.97 -19.57
C GLY A 74 -8.55 -0.75 -19.37
N ALA A 75 -8.97 0.17 -18.49
CA ALA A 75 -8.16 1.34 -18.12
C ALA A 75 -6.88 0.96 -17.37
N VAL A 76 -6.95 -0.03 -16.45
CA VAL A 76 -5.78 -0.54 -15.72
C VAL A 76 -4.77 -1.18 -16.69
N GLU A 77 -5.23 -2.05 -17.58
CA GLU A 77 -4.38 -2.71 -18.58
C GLU A 77 -3.70 -1.67 -19.48
N ALA A 78 -4.47 -0.74 -20.05
CA ALA A 78 -3.95 0.27 -20.97
C ALA A 78 -2.90 1.19 -20.31
N VAL A 79 -3.15 1.67 -19.09
CA VAL A 79 -2.19 2.54 -18.39
C VAL A 79 -0.91 1.81 -18.00
N LEU A 80 -0.99 0.53 -17.63
CA LEU A 80 0.19 -0.27 -17.29
C LEU A 80 1.02 -0.61 -18.52
N GLU A 81 0.38 -0.87 -19.68
CA GLU A 81 1.05 -1.05 -20.96
C GLU A 81 1.77 0.23 -21.39
N GLU A 82 1.11 1.41 -21.30
CA GLU A 82 1.71 2.72 -21.60
C GLU A 82 2.97 2.99 -20.77
N LEU A 83 2.93 2.64 -19.47
CA LEU A 83 4.02 2.93 -18.53
C LEU A 83 5.13 1.88 -18.52
N SER A 84 4.96 0.77 -19.22
CA SER A 84 5.95 -0.32 -19.31
C SER A 84 7.30 0.16 -19.92
N PRO A 85 8.45 -0.39 -19.49
CA PRO A 85 8.64 -1.27 -18.34
C PRO A 85 8.55 -0.54 -16.98
N ILE A 86 8.12 -1.25 -15.94
CA ILE A 86 7.95 -0.74 -14.57
C ILE A 86 8.93 -1.46 -13.65
N ASP A 87 9.65 -0.74 -12.79
CA ASP A 87 10.52 -1.35 -11.78
C ASP A 87 9.81 -1.55 -10.44
N ILE A 88 8.93 -0.62 -10.09
CA ILE A 88 8.24 -0.55 -8.80
C ILE A 88 6.75 -0.31 -9.04
N LEU A 89 5.91 -1.22 -8.56
CA LEU A 89 4.45 -1.10 -8.63
C LEU A 89 3.86 -1.11 -7.21
N VAL A 90 3.17 -0.05 -6.84
CA VAL A 90 2.52 0.06 -5.52
C VAL A 90 1.04 0.26 -5.71
N THR A 91 0.21 -0.43 -4.92
CA THR A 91 -1.23 -0.14 -4.85
C THR A 91 -1.67 0.15 -3.42
N ALA A 92 -2.11 1.39 -3.22
CA ALA A 92 -2.72 1.92 -2.01
C ALA A 92 -4.16 2.41 -2.27
N ALA A 93 -4.70 2.15 -3.46
CA ALA A 93 -6.05 2.54 -3.84
C ALA A 93 -7.10 1.77 -3.01
N THR A 94 -8.08 2.48 -2.45
CA THR A 94 -9.08 1.83 -1.59
C THR A 94 -10.23 1.15 -2.35
N GLY A 95 -10.44 1.48 -3.63
CA GLY A 95 -11.51 0.98 -4.47
C GLY A 95 -12.87 1.59 -4.13
N GLY A 96 -13.40 1.39 -2.95
CA GLY A 96 -14.73 1.83 -2.54
C GLY A 96 -14.87 2.05 -1.03
N LYS A 97 -16.12 2.20 -0.58
CA LYS A 97 -16.46 2.33 0.84
C LYS A 97 -16.29 0.99 1.54
N ARG A 98 -16.05 1.03 2.85
CA ARG A 98 -16.03 -0.14 3.74
C ARG A 98 -17.30 -0.17 4.57
N ALA A 99 -17.91 -1.34 4.72
CA ALA A 99 -18.95 -1.56 5.70
C ALA A 99 -18.36 -1.67 7.12
N PHE A 100 -19.08 -1.12 8.08
CA PHE A 100 -18.71 -1.16 9.50
C PHE A 100 -19.94 -1.54 10.34
N GLY A 101 -19.70 -2.06 11.52
CA GLY A 101 -20.73 -2.41 12.48
C GLY A 101 -20.89 -3.90 12.66
N PRO A 102 -21.81 -4.33 13.58
CA PRO A 102 -22.07 -5.73 13.86
C PRO A 102 -22.50 -6.49 12.60
N PHE A 103 -21.93 -7.66 12.39
CA PHE A 103 -22.19 -8.43 11.16
C PHE A 103 -23.67 -8.83 11.00
N LEU A 104 -24.32 -9.16 12.11
CA LEU A 104 -25.74 -9.58 12.07
C LEU A 104 -26.72 -8.45 11.68
N GLU A 105 -26.26 -7.19 11.72
CA GLU A 105 -27.02 -6.01 11.35
C GLU A 105 -26.47 -5.35 10.07
N MET A 106 -25.39 -5.91 9.51
CA MET A 106 -24.67 -5.32 8.40
C MET A 106 -25.46 -5.45 7.09
N ASP A 107 -25.53 -4.37 6.34
CA ASP A 107 -25.99 -4.41 4.94
C ASP A 107 -25.03 -5.26 4.11
N LEU A 108 -25.53 -6.35 3.53
CA LEU A 108 -24.72 -7.28 2.75
C LEU A 108 -24.28 -6.71 1.41
N ASP A 109 -24.99 -5.74 0.83
CA ASP A 109 -24.53 -5.03 -0.37
C ASP A 109 -23.33 -4.13 -0.04
N GLY A 110 -23.37 -3.45 1.10
CA GLY A 110 -22.21 -2.71 1.63
C GLY A 110 -21.04 -3.62 1.95
N TYR A 111 -21.28 -4.80 2.53
CA TYR A 111 -20.25 -5.80 2.76
C TYR A 111 -19.60 -6.26 1.45
N LYS A 112 -20.41 -6.62 0.47
CA LYS A 112 -19.96 -6.99 -0.88
C LYS A 112 -19.14 -5.89 -1.54
N ALA A 113 -19.61 -4.64 -1.48
CA ALA A 113 -18.91 -3.49 -2.05
C ALA A 113 -17.56 -3.22 -1.36
N SER A 114 -17.38 -3.66 -0.11
CA SER A 114 -16.09 -3.55 0.58
C SER A 114 -14.98 -4.35 -0.10
N PHE A 115 -15.32 -5.37 -0.89
CA PHE A 115 -14.37 -6.17 -1.66
C PHE A 115 -13.85 -5.47 -2.92
N ASP A 116 -14.35 -4.30 -3.29
CA ASP A 116 -13.83 -3.49 -4.40
C ASP A 116 -12.33 -3.21 -4.23
N LYS A 117 -11.83 -3.09 -3.00
CA LYS A 117 -10.40 -2.99 -2.74
C LYS A 117 -9.65 -4.22 -3.26
N LEU A 118 -10.12 -5.42 -2.93
CA LEU A 118 -9.49 -6.66 -3.39
C LEU A 118 -9.51 -6.74 -4.92
N TRP A 119 -10.65 -6.43 -5.54
CA TRP A 119 -10.78 -6.48 -6.99
C TRP A 119 -9.89 -5.46 -7.69
N GLY A 120 -9.81 -4.22 -7.16
CA GLY A 120 -8.89 -3.22 -7.66
C GLY A 120 -7.44 -3.68 -7.58
N TYR A 121 -7.04 -4.28 -6.46
CA TYR A 121 -5.69 -4.85 -6.29
C TYR A 121 -5.44 -6.03 -7.21
N ALA A 122 -6.42 -6.92 -7.37
CA ALA A 122 -6.32 -8.04 -8.30
C ALA A 122 -6.13 -7.57 -9.74
N ASN A 123 -6.85 -6.54 -10.19
CA ASN A 123 -6.66 -5.94 -11.50
C ASN A 123 -5.23 -5.39 -11.67
N VAL A 124 -4.77 -4.58 -10.71
CA VAL A 124 -3.42 -3.98 -10.76
C VAL A 124 -2.34 -5.05 -10.77
N VAL A 125 -2.44 -6.07 -9.92
CA VAL A 125 -1.44 -7.16 -9.86
C VAL A 125 -1.49 -8.02 -11.11
N ARG A 126 -2.70 -8.42 -11.55
CA ARG A 126 -2.88 -9.33 -12.69
C ARG A 126 -2.34 -8.73 -13.99
N TYR A 127 -2.65 -7.47 -14.25
CA TYR A 127 -2.18 -6.79 -15.45
C TYR A 127 -0.78 -6.17 -15.28
N GLY A 128 -0.42 -5.76 -14.06
CA GLY A 128 0.86 -5.11 -13.78
C GLY A 128 2.05 -6.06 -13.72
N ALA A 129 1.89 -7.27 -13.19
CA ALA A 129 3.01 -8.19 -12.96
C ALA A 129 3.80 -8.52 -14.25
N MET A 130 3.14 -8.55 -15.41
CA MET A 130 3.80 -8.79 -16.70
C MET A 130 4.63 -7.60 -17.20
N HIS A 131 4.33 -6.40 -16.73
CA HIS A 131 5.05 -5.17 -17.09
C HIS A 131 6.14 -4.79 -16.09
N VAL A 132 6.20 -5.49 -14.94
CA VAL A 132 7.27 -5.31 -13.96
C VAL A 132 8.53 -6.02 -14.45
N SER A 133 9.63 -5.27 -14.53
CA SER A 133 10.95 -5.75 -14.96
C SER A 133 11.48 -6.82 -14.00
N ASP A 134 12.40 -7.65 -14.49
CA ASP A 134 13.13 -8.61 -13.68
C ASP A 134 13.88 -7.91 -12.54
N GLY A 135 13.75 -8.47 -11.33
CA GLY A 135 14.26 -7.85 -10.10
C GLY A 135 13.36 -6.75 -9.53
N GLY A 136 12.23 -6.44 -10.19
CA GLY A 136 11.28 -5.44 -9.73
C GLY A 136 10.46 -5.86 -8.51
N SER A 137 9.63 -4.92 -8.01
CA SER A 137 8.87 -5.11 -6.77
C SER A 137 7.42 -4.64 -6.91
N ILE A 138 6.49 -5.44 -6.39
CA ILE A 138 5.09 -5.08 -6.20
C ILE A 138 4.81 -4.93 -4.70
N THR A 139 4.12 -3.87 -4.29
CA THR A 139 3.73 -3.68 -2.88
C THR A 139 2.24 -3.35 -2.77
N LEU A 140 1.55 -4.09 -1.89
CA LEU A 140 0.14 -3.91 -1.59
C LEU A 140 -0.02 -3.29 -0.20
N VAL A 141 -0.98 -2.38 -0.02
CA VAL A 141 -1.33 -1.85 1.29
C VAL A 141 -2.54 -2.60 1.84
N SER A 142 -2.35 -3.44 2.85
CA SER A 142 -3.43 -4.18 3.54
C SER A 142 -4.01 -3.35 4.69
N GLY A 143 -4.01 -3.84 5.90
CA GLY A 143 -4.44 -3.16 7.12
C GLY A 143 -4.44 -4.10 8.33
N ALA A 144 -4.07 -3.60 9.50
CA ALA A 144 -3.99 -4.37 10.74
C ALA A 144 -5.30 -5.11 11.10
N PRO A 145 -6.53 -4.58 10.82
CA PRO A 145 -7.78 -5.32 11.04
C PRO A 145 -7.85 -6.68 10.34
N ALA A 146 -7.03 -6.92 9.30
CA ALA A 146 -6.94 -8.21 8.63
C ALA A 146 -6.70 -9.36 9.63
N ARG A 147 -5.89 -9.16 10.67
CA ARG A 147 -5.43 -10.23 11.55
C ARG A 147 -5.96 -10.14 12.97
N ASN A 148 -6.38 -8.98 13.46
CA ASN A 148 -6.97 -8.85 14.79
C ASN A 148 -8.46 -9.22 14.83
N CYS A 149 -9.21 -9.00 13.74
CA CYS A 149 -10.61 -9.43 13.58
C CYS A 149 -11.53 -8.92 14.71
N LEU A 150 -11.43 -7.64 15.08
CA LEU A 150 -12.25 -7.05 16.11
C LEU A 150 -13.76 -7.03 15.73
N PRO A 151 -14.66 -7.09 16.73
CA PRO A 151 -16.09 -6.91 16.51
C PRO A 151 -16.38 -5.62 15.71
N GLY A 152 -17.34 -5.67 14.79
CA GLY A 152 -17.70 -4.54 13.92
C GLY A 152 -16.77 -4.29 12.75
N GLN A 153 -15.68 -5.04 12.60
CA GLN A 153 -14.68 -4.89 11.53
C GLN A 153 -14.66 -6.05 10.52
N VAL A 154 -15.72 -6.80 10.42
CA VAL A 154 -15.78 -8.00 9.56
C VAL A 154 -15.37 -7.70 8.11
N ALA A 155 -15.82 -6.58 7.53
CA ALA A 155 -15.47 -6.23 6.16
C ALA A 155 -13.97 -5.89 6.01
N LEU A 156 -13.40 -5.14 6.95
CA LEU A 156 -11.97 -4.82 6.96
C LEU A 156 -11.12 -6.08 7.11
N SER A 157 -11.51 -6.96 8.04
CA SER A 157 -10.81 -8.21 8.32
C SER A 157 -10.84 -9.15 7.13
N SER A 158 -12.03 -9.36 6.54
CA SER A 158 -12.20 -10.24 5.38
C SER A 158 -11.40 -9.74 4.17
N VAL A 159 -11.52 -8.46 3.83
CA VAL A 159 -10.84 -7.87 2.68
C VAL A 159 -9.33 -7.85 2.90
N GLY A 160 -8.86 -7.44 4.08
CA GLY A 160 -7.44 -7.40 4.38
C GLY A 160 -6.79 -8.78 4.33
N ASN A 161 -7.43 -9.80 4.91
CA ASN A 161 -6.97 -11.19 4.81
C ASN A 161 -6.94 -11.69 3.36
N ALA A 162 -7.96 -11.37 2.57
CA ALA A 162 -8.00 -11.75 1.15
C ALA A 162 -6.85 -11.10 0.35
N VAL A 163 -6.55 -9.82 0.60
CA VAL A 163 -5.41 -9.13 -0.02
C VAL A 163 -4.09 -9.80 0.35
N GLU A 164 -3.88 -10.10 1.64
CA GLU A 164 -2.65 -10.75 2.10
C GLU A 164 -2.52 -12.20 1.60
N ALA A 165 -3.64 -12.94 1.53
CA ALA A 165 -3.65 -14.29 0.98
C ALA A 165 -3.32 -14.28 -0.52
N MET A 166 -3.94 -13.39 -1.30
CA MET A 166 -3.64 -13.19 -2.72
C MET A 166 -2.15 -12.86 -2.91
N MET A 167 -1.62 -11.92 -2.13
CA MET A 167 -0.21 -11.54 -2.19
C MET A 167 0.71 -12.75 -1.98
N ARG A 168 0.46 -13.58 -0.96
CA ARG A 168 1.28 -14.77 -0.68
C ARG A 168 1.19 -15.83 -1.78
N ALA A 169 0.00 -16.01 -2.37
CA ALA A 169 -0.18 -16.94 -3.49
C ALA A 169 0.58 -16.46 -4.73
N VAL A 170 0.39 -15.19 -5.11
CA VAL A 170 1.07 -14.58 -6.27
C VAL A 170 2.60 -14.58 -6.09
N ALA A 171 3.11 -14.36 -4.87
CA ALA A 171 4.55 -14.40 -4.60
C ALA A 171 5.18 -15.73 -5.05
N ARG A 172 4.48 -16.86 -4.89
CA ARG A 172 4.95 -18.18 -5.33
C ARG A 172 4.97 -18.35 -6.85
N GLU A 173 4.12 -17.62 -7.56
CA GLU A 173 4.00 -17.70 -9.01
C GLU A 173 5.01 -16.81 -9.73
N VAL A 174 5.35 -15.65 -9.12
CA VAL A 174 6.17 -14.64 -9.79
C VAL A 174 7.64 -14.66 -9.38
N ALA A 175 7.98 -15.30 -8.24
CA ALA A 175 9.36 -15.47 -7.82
C ALA A 175 10.10 -16.48 -8.71
N PRO A 176 11.42 -16.33 -8.94
CA PRO A 176 12.29 -15.28 -8.43
C PRO A 176 12.31 -14.01 -9.28
N ARG A 177 11.54 -13.94 -10.36
CA ARG A 177 11.58 -12.86 -11.35
C ARG A 177 11.27 -11.49 -10.72
N ILE A 178 10.19 -11.41 -9.95
CA ILE A 178 9.80 -10.22 -9.21
C ILE A 178 9.40 -10.57 -7.78
N ARG A 179 9.41 -9.58 -6.88
CA ARG A 179 9.00 -9.72 -5.49
C ARG A 179 7.64 -9.07 -5.30
N ILE A 180 6.81 -9.64 -4.42
CA ILE A 180 5.55 -9.03 -4.01
C ILE A 180 5.39 -9.14 -2.50
N ASN A 181 5.02 -8.04 -1.86
CA ASN A 181 4.85 -7.94 -0.42
C ASN A 181 3.61 -7.10 -0.07
N ALA A 182 3.19 -7.15 1.18
CA ALA A 182 2.18 -6.27 1.74
C ALA A 182 2.76 -5.43 2.87
N VAL A 183 2.24 -4.21 3.05
CA VAL A 183 2.44 -3.40 4.24
C VAL A 183 1.09 -3.20 4.90
N SER A 184 1.03 -3.42 6.19
CA SER A 184 -0.20 -3.44 6.98
C SER A 184 -0.18 -2.28 7.98
N PRO A 185 -0.85 -1.15 7.67
CA PRO A 185 -0.94 -0.03 8.59
C PRO A 185 -1.96 -0.28 9.69
N GLY A 186 -1.69 0.27 10.88
CA GLY A 186 -2.66 0.43 11.95
C GLY A 186 -3.57 1.64 11.75
N THR A 187 -3.86 2.37 12.83
CA THR A 187 -4.57 3.65 12.78
C THR A 187 -3.62 4.73 12.28
N ILE A 188 -3.87 5.23 11.08
CA ILE A 188 -3.02 6.22 10.41
C ILE A 188 -3.80 7.52 10.21
N ASP A 189 -3.17 8.65 10.51
CA ASP A 189 -3.71 9.97 10.24
C ASP A 189 -3.66 10.25 8.73
N THR A 190 -4.82 10.18 8.10
CA THR A 190 -4.98 10.38 6.66
C THR A 190 -6.26 11.17 6.34
N PRO A 191 -6.38 11.74 5.13
CA PRO A 191 -7.61 12.42 4.69
C PRO A 191 -8.88 11.55 4.68
N MET A 192 -8.78 10.24 4.89
CA MET A 192 -9.96 9.37 5.03
C MET A 192 -10.80 9.71 6.26
N VAL A 193 -10.20 10.27 7.31
CA VAL A 193 -10.90 10.76 8.48
C VAL A 193 -11.35 12.19 8.26
N ILE A 194 -12.66 12.40 8.20
CA ILE A 194 -13.30 13.68 7.85
C ILE A 194 -13.27 14.69 9.02
N ALA A 195 -13.27 14.19 10.28
CA ALA A 195 -13.18 15.04 11.48
C ALA A 195 -11.97 15.97 11.43
N LYS A 196 -12.08 17.17 12.02
CA LYS A 196 -11.04 18.20 12.02
C LYS A 196 -10.80 18.76 13.42
N GLY A 197 -9.62 19.37 13.62
CA GLY A 197 -9.26 20.01 14.88
C GLY A 197 -9.33 19.08 16.07
N THR A 198 -9.84 19.56 17.19
CA THR A 198 -9.96 18.81 18.45
C THR A 198 -10.80 17.53 18.35
N GLU A 199 -11.83 17.52 17.50
CA GLU A 199 -12.63 16.33 17.26
C GLU A 199 -11.78 15.21 16.62
N ARG A 200 -10.94 15.55 15.66
CA ARG A 200 -10.01 14.64 15.01
C ARG A 200 -8.98 14.09 15.99
N GLU A 201 -8.40 14.96 16.81
CA GLU A 201 -7.42 14.58 17.83
C GLU A 201 -8.02 13.63 18.85
N GLU A 202 -9.22 13.93 19.33
CA GLU A 202 -9.93 13.09 20.31
C GLU A 202 -10.31 11.74 19.69
N LEU A 203 -10.78 11.70 18.45
CA LEU A 203 -11.07 10.45 17.74
C LEU A 203 -9.82 9.54 17.65
N TYR A 204 -8.68 10.11 17.24
CA TYR A 204 -7.44 9.32 17.16
C TYR A 204 -6.96 8.89 18.54
N ARG A 205 -7.09 9.75 19.55
CA ARG A 205 -6.75 9.39 20.92
C ARG A 205 -7.55 8.18 21.39
N GLN A 206 -8.87 8.16 21.15
CA GLN A 206 -9.75 7.04 21.51
C GLN A 206 -9.38 5.76 20.73
N MET A 207 -9.12 5.87 19.43
CA MET A 207 -8.77 4.74 18.57
C MET A 207 -7.41 4.10 18.93
N THR A 208 -6.53 4.84 19.58
CA THR A 208 -5.14 4.42 19.80
C THR A 208 -4.75 4.26 21.27
N THR A 209 -5.66 4.54 22.21
CA THR A 209 -5.41 4.48 23.67
C THR A 209 -4.76 3.18 24.10
N ASN A 210 -5.19 2.05 23.53
CA ASN A 210 -4.68 0.72 23.90
C ASN A 210 -3.53 0.25 23.00
N ASN A 211 -3.06 1.05 22.06
CA ASN A 211 -1.90 0.70 21.26
C ASN A 211 -0.60 0.78 22.09
N LEU A 212 0.39 -0.03 21.77
CA LEU A 212 1.69 0.05 22.44
C LEU A 212 2.37 1.41 22.21
N ILE A 213 2.15 2.01 21.03
CA ILE A 213 2.46 3.41 20.74
C ILE A 213 1.12 4.16 20.65
N PRO A 214 0.70 4.88 21.72
CA PRO A 214 -0.67 5.38 21.85
C PRO A 214 -0.91 6.70 21.09
N ARG A 215 -0.68 6.67 19.79
CA ARG A 215 -0.99 7.75 18.86
C ARG A 215 -1.35 7.19 17.48
N ALA A 216 -1.99 7.99 16.64
CA ALA A 216 -2.06 7.69 15.22
C ALA A 216 -0.67 7.72 14.59
N GLY A 217 -0.41 6.80 13.69
CA GLY A 217 0.76 6.86 12.82
C GLY A 217 0.57 7.90 11.71
N MET A 218 1.68 8.31 11.10
CA MET A 218 1.68 9.20 9.95
C MET A 218 1.76 8.39 8.65
N ALA A 219 1.23 8.93 7.56
CA ALA A 219 1.35 8.32 6.24
C ALA A 219 2.81 8.08 5.83
N ASP A 220 3.72 8.98 6.23
CA ASP A 220 5.16 8.88 5.98
C ASP A 220 5.79 7.67 6.69
N GLU A 221 5.32 7.32 7.89
CA GLU A 221 5.80 6.13 8.61
C GLU A 221 5.42 4.84 7.86
N VAL A 222 4.23 4.80 7.27
CA VAL A 222 3.82 3.67 6.41
C VAL A 222 4.62 3.65 5.11
N ALA A 223 4.87 4.80 4.50
CA ALA A 223 5.70 4.92 3.31
C ALA A 223 7.13 4.39 3.53
N GLN A 224 7.71 4.58 4.73
CA GLN A 224 9.01 3.97 5.10
C GLN A 224 8.92 2.44 5.12
N GLY A 225 7.84 1.86 5.62
CA GLY A 225 7.60 0.42 5.55
C GLY A 225 7.49 -0.10 4.11
N ILE A 226 6.82 0.67 3.24
CA ILE A 226 6.72 0.38 1.80
C ILE A 226 8.11 0.47 1.16
N LEU A 227 8.88 1.51 1.45
CA LEU A 227 10.24 1.67 0.95
C LEU A 227 11.14 0.51 1.39
N PHE A 228 11.00 0.03 2.62
CA PHE A 228 11.76 -1.12 3.12
C PHE A 228 11.53 -2.38 2.27
N VAL A 229 10.28 -2.77 2.01
CA VAL A 229 10.00 -3.98 1.21
C VAL A 229 10.37 -3.81 -0.26
N ILE A 230 10.37 -2.58 -0.79
CA ILE A 230 10.85 -2.28 -2.13
C ILE A 230 12.37 -2.47 -2.21
N LYS A 231 13.11 -1.88 -1.26
CA LYS A 231 14.58 -1.85 -1.30
C LYS A 231 15.22 -3.17 -0.92
N ASN A 232 14.63 -3.94 -0.01
CA ASN A 232 15.24 -5.19 0.47
C ASN A 232 14.99 -6.34 -0.51
N ASN A 233 16.03 -6.73 -1.25
CA ASN A 233 15.94 -7.76 -2.29
C ASN A 233 15.73 -9.19 -1.77
N PHE A 234 15.80 -9.41 -0.46
CA PHE A 234 15.57 -10.72 0.17
C PHE A 234 14.20 -10.84 0.86
N VAL A 235 13.31 -9.86 0.64
CA VAL A 235 11.96 -9.83 1.22
C VAL A 235 10.92 -10.05 0.12
N THR A 236 10.20 -11.17 0.16
CA THR A 236 9.07 -11.48 -0.72
C THR A 236 8.04 -12.36 -0.01
N GLY A 237 6.76 -12.21 -0.35
CA GLY A 237 5.66 -13.00 0.21
C GLY A 237 5.34 -12.67 1.67
N THR A 238 5.79 -11.54 2.19
CA THR A 238 5.60 -11.14 3.58
C THR A 238 4.65 -9.94 3.73
N THR A 239 4.08 -9.80 4.92
CA THR A 239 3.38 -8.61 5.38
C THR A 239 4.20 -7.94 6.47
N VAL A 240 4.52 -6.67 6.29
CA VAL A 240 5.21 -5.82 7.28
C VAL A 240 4.19 -4.94 7.97
N ASP A 241 4.11 -5.03 9.29
CA ASP A 241 3.24 -4.21 10.12
C ASP A 241 3.87 -2.86 10.42
N VAL A 242 3.09 -1.78 10.19
CA VAL A 242 3.41 -0.41 10.61
C VAL A 242 2.18 0.10 11.35
N ASP A 243 1.99 -0.37 12.58
CA ASP A 243 0.71 -0.30 13.27
C ASP A 243 0.78 0.27 14.70
N GLY A 244 1.97 0.65 15.18
CA GLY A 244 2.15 1.13 16.55
C GLY A 244 1.82 0.10 17.63
N GLY A 245 1.90 -1.19 17.30
CA GLY A 245 1.54 -2.30 18.18
C GLY A 245 0.02 -2.52 18.28
N TRP A 246 -0.74 -2.05 17.30
CA TRP A 246 -2.19 -2.22 17.24
C TRP A 246 -2.61 -3.70 17.30
N LEU A 247 -1.87 -4.58 16.64
CA LEU A 247 -2.14 -6.03 16.65
C LEU A 247 -1.91 -6.69 18.01
N LEU A 248 -1.10 -6.08 18.88
CA LEU A 248 -0.72 -6.59 20.19
C LEU A 248 -1.45 -5.89 21.33
N ARG A 249 -2.34 -4.93 21.03
CA ARG A 249 -3.09 -4.22 22.05
C ARG A 249 -4.04 -5.18 22.78
N GLU A 250 -4.26 -4.92 24.04
CA GLU A 250 -5.30 -5.60 24.80
C GLU A 250 -6.70 -5.21 24.29
N PRO A 251 -7.66 -6.11 24.37
CA PRO A 251 -9.05 -5.88 23.92
C PRO A 251 -9.73 -4.68 24.58
#